data_1c2c1fad2ac1b9060d7c2da02e164d59
#
_entry.id   1c2c1fad2ac1b9060d7c2da02e164d59
#
_cell.length_a   1.000
_cell.length_b   1.000
_cell.length_c   1.000
_cell.angle_alpha   90.00
_cell.angle_beta   90.00
_cell.angle_gamma   90.00
#
_symmetry.space_group_name_H-M   'P 1'
#
loop_
_entity.id
_entity.type
_entity.pdbx_description
1 polymer ?
#
loop_
_entity_poly.entity_id
_entity_poly.type
_entity_poly.pdbx_seq_one_letter_code
_entity_poly.pdbx_strand_id
1 'polypeptide(L)' 'MSDATVDIGGSGSVNVNATSTLTIEISGSGSVTHTGGAEVESQISGSGDVEEVD' A
#
# COMPACT_ATOMS: atom_id res chain seq x y z
N MET A 1 -11.95 -11.08 7.95
CA MET A 1 -10.50 -11.04 8.05
C MET A 1 -9.86 -11.04 6.68
N SER A 2 -9.19 -9.97 6.34
CA SER A 2 -8.60 -9.90 5.02
C SER A 2 -7.25 -9.21 5.09
N ASP A 3 -6.23 -9.95 4.72
CA ASP A 3 -4.86 -9.45 4.70
C ASP A 3 -4.44 -9.21 3.27
N ALA A 4 -3.83 -8.09 3.05
CA ALA A 4 -3.34 -7.75 1.72
C ALA A 4 -1.87 -7.41 1.78
N THR A 5 -1.15 -7.79 0.76
CA THR A 5 0.27 -7.47 0.64
C THR A 5 0.50 -6.83 -0.71
N VAL A 6 1.14 -5.69 -0.70
CA VAL A 6 1.44 -4.95 -1.92
C VAL A 6 2.95 -4.80 -2.06
N ASP A 7 3.46 -5.13 -3.22
CA ASP A 7 4.88 -5.05 -3.49
C ASP A 7 5.08 -4.34 -4.81
N ILE A 8 5.72 -3.20 -4.78
CA ILE A 8 5.97 -2.42 -5.99
C ILE A 8 7.47 -2.23 -6.17
N GLY A 9 7.97 -2.73 -7.29
CA GLY A 9 9.36 -2.54 -7.64
C GLY A 9 9.44 -1.68 -8.90
N GLY A 10 9.79 -0.42 -8.72
CA GLY A 10 9.83 0.51 -9.84
C GLY A 10 8.75 1.56 -9.71
N SER A 11 7.94 1.73 -10.74
CA SER A 11 6.86 2.71 -10.71
C SER A 11 5.55 2.04 -11.03
N GLY A 12 4.51 2.47 -10.36
CA GLY A 12 3.19 1.91 -10.58
C GLY A 12 2.17 2.50 -9.64
N SER A 13 0.91 2.15 -9.84
CA SER A 13 -0.19 2.58 -9.00
C SER A 13 -1.00 1.38 -8.57
N VAL A 14 -1.36 1.35 -7.31
CA VAL A 14 -2.12 0.24 -6.77
C VAL A 14 -3.27 0.78 -5.93
N ASN A 15 -4.44 0.21 -6.14
CA ASN A 15 -5.59 0.46 -5.27
C ASN A 15 -5.94 -0.84 -4.57
N VAL A 16 -6.02 -0.80 -3.27
CA VAL A 16 -6.35 -1.99 -2.50
C VAL A 16 -7.47 -1.67 -1.52
N ASN A 17 -8.19 -2.71 -1.19
CA ASN A 17 -9.23 -2.64 -0.18
C ASN A 17 -8.93 -3.75 0.82
N ALA A 18 -8.56 -3.36 2.03
CA ALA A 18 -8.24 -4.32 3.07
C ALA A 18 -8.88 -3.87 4.36
N THR A 19 -9.41 -4.82 5.10
CA THR A 19 -10.12 -4.52 6.32
C THR A 19 -9.42 -5.02 7.57
N SER A 20 -8.42 -5.84 7.43
CA SER A 20 -7.70 -6.40 8.57
C SER A 20 -6.26 -5.89 8.65
N THR A 21 -5.43 -6.32 7.73
CA THR A 21 -4.01 -5.94 7.73
C THR A 21 -3.58 -5.64 6.31
N LEU A 22 -2.81 -4.59 6.15
CA LEU A 22 -2.27 -4.22 4.86
C LEU A 22 -0.78 -3.98 4.98
N THR A 23 -0.01 -4.73 4.23
CA THR A 23 1.43 -4.57 4.18
C THR A 23 1.83 -4.02 2.83
N ILE A 24 2.55 -2.91 2.83
CA ILE A 24 2.95 -2.24 1.60
C ILE A 24 4.46 -2.14 1.55
N GLU A 25 5.04 -2.53 0.44
CA GLU A 25 6.46 -2.40 0.24
C GLU A 25 6.70 -1.77 -1.11
N ILE A 26 7.31 -0.60 -1.13
CA ILE A 26 7.58 0.13 -2.36
C ILE A 26 9.07 0.35 -2.50
N SER A 27 9.60 -0.08 -3.62
CA SER A 27 11.00 0.13 -3.93
C SER A 27 11.08 0.93 -5.23
N GLY A 28 11.15 2.25 -5.11
CA GLY A 28 11.15 3.12 -6.27
C GLY A 28 10.09 4.18 -6.16
N SER A 29 9.42 4.48 -7.25
CA SER A 29 8.37 5.50 -7.31
C SER A 29 7.03 4.84 -7.57
N GLY A 30 6.22 4.73 -6.57
CA GLY A 30 4.91 4.15 -6.74
C GLY A 30 3.88 4.85 -5.91
N SER A 31 2.62 4.58 -6.18
CA SER A 31 1.51 5.14 -5.41
C SER A 31 0.58 4.03 -4.98
N VAL A 32 0.19 4.07 -3.75
CA VAL A 32 -0.76 3.10 -3.22
C VAL A 32 -1.90 3.84 -2.56
N THR A 33 -3.11 3.45 -2.92
CA THR A 33 -4.31 3.99 -2.29
C THR A 33 -5.01 2.83 -1.61
N HIS A 34 -5.31 2.98 -0.35
CA HIS A 34 -5.98 1.90 0.37
C HIS A 34 -7.26 2.39 1.02
N THR A 35 -8.19 1.46 1.12
CA THR A 35 -9.51 1.71 1.68
C THR A 35 -9.86 0.54 2.59
N GLY A 36 -10.67 0.76 3.57
CA GLY A 36 -11.17 -0.31 4.39
C GLY A 36 -10.83 -0.22 5.87
N GLY A 37 -9.95 0.65 6.23
CA GLY A 37 -9.60 0.84 7.63
C GLY A 37 -8.70 -0.23 8.22
N ALA A 38 -7.89 -0.87 7.40
CA ALA A 38 -6.99 -1.89 7.87
C ALA A 38 -5.81 -1.29 8.65
N GLU A 39 -5.14 -2.13 9.39
CA GLU A 39 -3.90 -1.73 10.03
C GLU A 39 -2.80 -1.75 8.98
N VAL A 40 -2.22 -0.60 8.71
CA VAL A 40 -1.30 -0.44 7.60
C VAL A 40 0.14 -0.46 8.07
N GLU A 41 0.94 -1.25 7.42
CA GLU A 41 2.37 -1.26 7.63
C GLU A 41 3.03 -0.99 6.28
N SER A 42 3.75 0.10 6.18
CA SER A 42 4.33 0.48 4.91
C SER A 42 5.83 0.67 5.02
N GLN A 43 6.53 0.22 4.01
CA GLN A 43 7.97 0.42 3.87
C GLN A 43 8.22 0.98 2.49
N ILE A 44 8.74 2.19 2.45
CA ILE A 44 8.99 2.85 1.18
C ILE A 44 10.47 3.15 1.06
N SER A 45 11.07 2.63 0.01
CA SER A 45 12.46 2.87 -0.28
C SER A 45 12.53 3.64 -1.59
N GLY A 46 12.60 4.95 -1.50
CA GLY A 46 12.56 5.80 -2.68
C GLY A 46 11.52 6.89 -2.55
N SER A 47 10.85 7.19 -3.64
CA SER A 47 9.86 8.25 -3.70
C SER A 47 8.45 7.70 -3.89
N GLY A 48 7.98 6.96 -2.92
CA GLY A 48 6.64 6.41 -3.00
C GLY A 48 5.65 7.18 -2.16
N ASP A 49 4.38 6.99 -2.45
CA ASP A 49 3.31 7.61 -1.69
C ASP A 49 2.27 6.57 -1.31
N VAL A 50 1.76 6.72 -0.11
CA VAL A 50 0.66 5.89 0.36
C VAL A 50 -0.44 6.82 0.83
N GLU A 51 -1.64 6.59 0.33
CA GLU A 51 -2.78 7.43 0.66
C GLU A 51 -3.92 6.57 1.16
N GLU A 52 -4.54 7.02 2.22
CA GLU A 52 -5.70 6.35 2.79
C GLU A 52 -6.96 7.07 2.35
N VAL A 53 -7.86 6.30 1.77
CA VAL A 53 -9.16 6.80 1.37
C VAL A 53 -10.22 6.06 2.18
N ASP A 54 -11.03 6.80 2.85
CA ASP A 54 -12.03 6.19 3.72
C ASP A 54 -13.44 6.33 3.14
#